data_f48f02eb39c79704934990cc0eea0380
#
_entry.id   f48f02eb39c79704934990cc0eea0380
#
_cell.length_a   1.000
_cell.length_b   1.000
_cell.length_c   1.000
_cell.angle_alpha   90.00
_cell.angle_beta   90.00
_cell.angle_gamma   90.00
#
_symmetry.space_group_name_H-M   'P 1'
#
loop_
_entity.id
_entity.type
_entity.pdbx_description
1 polymer ?
#
loop_
_entity_poly.entity_id
_entity_poly.type
_entity_poly.pdbx_seq_one_letter_code
_entity_poly.pdbx_strand_id
1 'polypeptide(L)' 'MISYKPFFATLLRTGTTEYNLIYKQGLSANTIHRMKHGQAINTSTIDTLCEILACRVEDIIEYVKEE' A
#
# COMPACT_ATOMS: atom_id res chain seq x y z
N MET A 1 -12.25 -0.72 -10.81
CA MET A 1 -10.79 -0.98 -10.74
C MET A 1 -10.27 -0.78 -9.31
N ILE A 2 -9.23 -1.48 -8.97
CA ILE A 2 -8.60 -1.32 -7.65
C ILE A 2 -7.73 -0.06 -7.64
N SER A 3 -7.85 0.73 -6.59
CA SER A 3 -7.05 1.93 -6.37
C SER A 3 -6.24 1.77 -5.09
N TYR A 4 -5.01 2.29 -5.10
CA TYR A 4 -4.14 2.31 -3.93
C TYR A 4 -4.10 3.70 -3.25
N LYS A 5 -5.05 4.58 -3.59
CA LYS A 5 -5.13 5.90 -2.93
C LYS A 5 -5.19 5.79 -1.41
N PRO A 6 -5.97 4.84 -0.83
CA PRO A 6 -6.00 4.70 0.63
C PRO A 6 -4.62 4.41 1.22
N PHE A 7 -3.80 3.60 0.53
CA PHE A 7 -2.45 3.30 1.00
C PHE A 7 -1.61 4.57 1.15
N PHE A 8 -1.59 5.42 0.13
CA PHE A 8 -0.80 6.65 0.19
C PHE A 8 -1.34 7.63 1.24
N ALA A 9 -2.65 7.69 1.42
CA ALA A 9 -3.27 8.48 2.49
C ALA A 9 -2.88 7.94 3.87
N THR A 10 -2.83 6.61 4.02
CA THR A 10 -2.42 5.99 5.28
C THR A 10 -0.95 6.28 5.60
N LEU A 11 -0.07 6.29 4.59
CA LEU A 11 1.33 6.68 4.79
C LEU A 11 1.42 8.10 5.36
N LEU A 12 0.67 9.03 4.79
CA LEU A 12 0.65 10.42 5.29
C LEU A 12 0.12 10.48 6.72
N ARG A 13 -0.99 9.79 6.99
CA ARG A 13 -1.64 9.80 8.31
C ARG A 13 -0.74 9.23 9.40
N THR A 14 0.02 8.18 9.07
CA THR A 14 0.88 7.51 10.05
C THR A 14 2.30 8.08 10.09
N GLY A 15 2.63 9.00 9.20
CA GLY A 15 3.98 9.55 9.11
C GLY A 15 5.00 8.54 8.58
N THR A 16 4.56 7.51 7.89
CA THR A 16 5.42 6.47 7.34
C THR A 16 5.87 6.87 5.92
N THR A 17 7.14 6.70 5.62
CA THR A 17 7.68 6.99 4.30
C THR A 17 7.91 5.72 3.50
N GLU A 18 7.98 5.86 2.18
CA GLU A 18 8.35 4.75 1.29
C GLU A 18 9.75 4.25 1.62
N TYR A 19 10.66 5.17 1.94
CA TYR A 19 12.02 4.82 2.37
C TYR A 19 11.98 3.88 3.58
N ASN A 20 11.18 4.21 4.58
CA ASN A 20 11.02 3.38 5.78
C ASN A 20 10.51 1.98 5.42
N LEU A 21 9.49 1.89 4.56
CA LEU A 21 8.93 0.61 4.15
C LEU A 21 9.97 -0.26 3.45
N ILE A 22 10.76 0.34 2.56
CA ILE A 22 11.74 -0.41 1.75
C ILE A 22 12.95 -0.81 2.59
N TYR A 23 13.54 0.13 3.30
CA TYR A 23 14.86 -0.07 3.93
C TYR A 23 14.79 -0.52 5.39
N LYS A 24 13.67 -0.26 6.06
CA LYS A 24 13.51 -0.64 7.48
C LYS A 24 12.55 -1.80 7.68
N GLN A 25 11.53 -1.91 6.83
CA GLN A 25 10.53 -2.97 6.94
C GLN A 25 10.73 -4.10 5.92
N GLY A 26 11.66 -3.93 5.00
CA GLY A 26 12.01 -4.97 4.04
C GLY A 26 11.04 -5.12 2.87
N LEU A 27 10.19 -4.11 2.63
CA LEU A 27 9.27 -4.15 1.51
C LEU A 27 10.05 -3.92 0.21
N SER A 28 9.67 -4.63 -0.86
CA SER A 28 10.29 -4.47 -2.16
C SER A 28 9.99 -3.08 -2.76
N ALA A 29 11.02 -2.41 -3.27
CA ALA A 29 10.84 -1.15 -4.01
C ALA A 29 9.95 -1.36 -5.22
N ASN A 30 10.02 -2.54 -5.85
CA ASN A 30 9.17 -2.89 -7.00
C ASN A 30 7.69 -2.94 -6.61
N THR A 31 7.38 -3.40 -5.41
CA THR A 31 6.00 -3.42 -4.90
C THR A 31 5.43 -2.00 -4.83
N ILE A 32 6.20 -1.06 -4.28
CA ILE A 32 5.79 0.34 -4.20
C ILE A 32 5.60 0.92 -5.61
N HIS A 33 6.53 0.63 -6.52
CA HIS A 33 6.45 1.07 -7.91
C HIS A 33 5.16 0.57 -8.58
N ARG A 34 4.84 -0.71 -8.40
CA ARG A 34 3.62 -1.31 -8.96
C ARG A 34 2.37 -0.62 -8.40
N MET A 35 2.34 -0.34 -7.10
CA MET A 35 1.21 0.36 -6.48
C MET A 35 1.04 1.77 -7.03
N LYS A 36 2.13 2.49 -7.27
CA LYS A 36 2.08 3.83 -7.87
C LYS A 36 1.51 3.81 -9.28
N HIS A 37 1.67 2.71 -10.00
CA HIS A 37 1.19 2.56 -11.37
C HIS A 37 -0.11 1.77 -11.47
N GLY A 38 -0.78 1.54 -10.35
CA GLY A 38 -2.07 0.85 -10.33
C GLY A 38 -2.01 -0.62 -10.73
N GLN A 39 -0.83 -1.23 -10.62
CA GLN A 39 -0.63 -2.63 -10.99
C GLN A 39 -1.00 -3.55 -9.83
N ALA A 40 -1.34 -4.79 -10.16
CA ALA A 40 -1.76 -5.77 -9.16
C ALA A 40 -0.62 -6.13 -8.20
N ILE A 41 -0.99 -6.30 -6.94
CA ILE A 41 -0.12 -6.91 -5.91
C ILE A 41 -0.88 -8.09 -5.34
N ASN A 42 -0.18 -9.01 -4.71
CA ASN A 42 -0.85 -10.16 -4.14
C ASN A 42 -1.33 -9.88 -2.71
N THR A 43 -2.27 -10.72 -2.25
CA THR A 43 -2.88 -10.51 -0.94
C THR A 43 -1.91 -10.69 0.22
N SER A 44 -0.83 -11.47 0.04
CA SER A 44 0.21 -11.59 1.07
C SER A 44 0.93 -10.26 1.30
N THR A 45 1.09 -9.45 0.25
CA THR A 45 1.64 -8.11 0.39
C THR A 45 0.69 -7.20 1.16
N ILE A 46 -0.61 -7.29 0.88
CA ILE A 46 -1.63 -6.52 1.62
C ILE A 46 -1.60 -6.89 3.09
N ASP A 47 -1.52 -8.18 3.39
CA ASP A 47 -1.42 -8.67 4.77
C ASP A 47 -0.21 -8.07 5.50
N THR A 48 0.95 -8.11 4.85
CA THR A 48 2.18 -7.52 5.40
C THR A 48 2.03 -6.01 5.64
N LEU A 49 1.44 -5.29 4.70
CA LEU A 49 1.23 -3.84 4.84
C LEU A 49 0.28 -3.51 6.00
N CYS A 50 -0.79 -4.27 6.15
CA CYS A 50 -1.72 -4.10 7.26
C CYS A 50 -1.02 -4.31 8.60
N GLU A 51 -0.13 -5.30 8.68
CA GLU A 51 0.63 -5.57 9.89
C GLU A 51 1.61 -4.44 10.20
N ILE A 52 2.40 -4.00 9.20
CA ILE A 52 3.39 -2.94 9.37
C ILE A 52 2.73 -1.63 9.78
N LEU A 53 1.63 -1.27 9.13
CA LEU A 53 0.96 0.02 9.33
C LEU A 53 -0.11 -0.03 10.41
N ALA A 54 -0.36 -1.20 10.99
CA ALA A 54 -1.40 -1.44 11.99
C ALA A 54 -2.75 -0.89 11.51
N CYS A 55 -3.12 -1.26 10.29
CA CYS A 55 -4.32 -0.74 9.62
C CYS A 55 -5.14 -1.88 9.02
N ARG A 56 -6.26 -1.54 8.42
CA ARG A 56 -7.19 -2.49 7.80
C ARG A 56 -6.99 -2.53 6.29
N VAL A 57 -7.56 -3.54 5.65
CA VAL A 57 -7.45 -3.70 4.18
C VAL A 57 -7.98 -2.46 3.45
N GLU A 58 -9.07 -1.87 3.94
CA GLU A 58 -9.66 -0.66 3.34
C GLU A 58 -8.76 0.57 3.47
N ASP A 59 -7.74 0.51 4.31
CA ASP A 59 -6.72 1.56 4.42
C ASP A 59 -5.58 1.36 3.43
N ILE A 60 -5.61 0.29 2.65
CA ILE A 60 -4.59 -0.04 1.64
C ILE A 60 -5.18 0.05 0.24
N ILE A 61 -6.33 -0.57 0.02
CA ILE A 61 -6.97 -0.65 -1.29
C ILE A 61 -8.44 -0.24 -1.21
N GLU A 62 -8.98 0.16 -2.35
CA GLU A 62 -10.41 0.40 -2.52
C GLU A 62 -10.81 -0.01 -3.93
N TYR A 63 -12.10 -0.29 -4.12
CA TYR A 63 -12.65 -0.47 -5.45
C TYR A 63 -13.25 0.83 -5.94
N VAL A 64 -12.84 1.26 -7.12
CA VAL A 64 -13.37 2.46 -7.77
C VAL A 64 -14.12 2.02 -9.01
N LYS A 65 -15.39 2.41 -9.11
CA LYS A 65 -16.20 2.09 -10.27
C LYS A 65 -15.76 2.93 -11.46
N GLU A 66 -15.47 2.26 -12.56
CA GLU A 66 -15.17 2.94 -13.82
C GLU A 66 -16.49 3.35 -14.50
N GLU A 67 -16.48 4.55 -15.09
CA GLU A 67 -17.60 5.04 -15.88
C GLU A 67 -17.27 5.06 -17.36
#